data_e7444d915efbbaf3bdf32430e2cb858c
#
_entry.id   e7444d915efbbaf3bdf32430e2cb858c
#
_cell.length_a   1.000
_cell.length_b   1.000
_cell.length_c   1.000
_cell.angle_alpha   90.00
_cell.angle_beta   90.00
_cell.angle_gamma   90.00
#
_symmetry.space_group_name_H-M   'P 1'
#
loop_
_entity.id
_entity.type
_entity.pdbx_description
1 polymer ?
#
loop_
_entity_poly.entity_id
_entity_poly.type
_entity_poly.pdbx_seq_one_letter_code
_entity_poly.pdbx_strand_id
1 'polypeptide(L)'
;MDASWLLSAPEWAKQTFGSVRLGDQRRTQRAVKIAAAMAHEPAASLPGQLHSEKEVHAAYRFLQQPHVSYEELMRPHVQQTREALAKPARVLLIQDTTEVVYQPHPSTSGLGPIGNGSHHGDLVQSVLAVVPGSRQVLGLAQQEPFLRQSAPAGETKWQREQREQRESQVWERSVRAIGAPSLGGAMDSCGRPRQRYVPVPACLSGPGL
;
A
#
# COMPACT_ATOMS: atom_id res chain seq x y z
N MET A 1 -4.51 30.32 -2.30
CA MET A 1 -5.33 29.11 -1.99
C MET A 1 -5.09 28.80 -0.53
N ASP A 2 -6.14 28.95 0.26
CA ASP A 2 -6.08 28.69 1.70
C ASP A 2 -5.96 27.16 1.91
N ALA A 3 -4.84 26.71 2.52
CA ALA A 3 -4.54 25.30 2.76
C ALA A 3 -5.09 24.82 4.12
N SER A 4 -6.02 25.55 4.71
CA SER A 4 -6.60 25.28 6.04
C SER A 4 -7.29 23.91 6.18
N TRP A 5 -7.54 23.21 5.08
CA TRP A 5 -8.10 21.86 5.02
C TRP A 5 -7.06 20.73 5.08
N LEU A 6 -5.75 21.05 5.00
CA LEU A 6 -4.69 20.07 5.12
C LEU A 6 -4.40 19.84 6.61
N LEU A 7 -4.48 18.56 7.01
CA LEU A 7 -4.07 18.15 8.34
C LEU A 7 -2.55 18.41 8.52
N SER A 8 -2.16 18.85 9.69
CA SER A 8 -0.74 18.84 10.06
C SER A 8 -0.21 17.41 10.14
N ALA A 9 1.11 17.23 9.99
CA ALA A 9 1.71 15.89 10.07
C ALA A 9 1.34 15.12 11.36
N PRO A 10 1.32 15.73 12.57
CA PRO A 10 0.86 15.08 13.79
C PRO A 10 -0.63 14.70 13.76
N GLU A 11 -1.50 15.56 13.24
CA GLU A 11 -2.93 15.28 13.15
C GLU A 11 -3.22 14.15 12.17
N TRP A 12 -2.59 14.18 10.99
CA TRP A 12 -2.66 13.12 10.01
C TRP A 12 -2.18 11.78 10.59
N ALA A 13 -1.02 11.76 11.25
CA ALA A 13 -0.47 10.56 11.85
C ALA A 13 -1.41 10.00 12.94
N LYS A 14 -1.99 10.87 13.78
CA LYS A 14 -2.95 10.47 14.80
C LYS A 14 -4.24 9.92 14.19
N GLN A 15 -4.76 10.56 13.16
CA GLN A 15 -5.96 10.10 12.46
C GLN A 15 -5.73 8.75 11.78
N THR A 16 -4.59 8.56 11.12
CA THR A 16 -4.27 7.35 10.35
C THR A 16 -3.85 6.19 11.24
N PHE A 17 -2.97 6.41 12.23
CA PHE A 17 -2.34 5.34 13.03
C PHE A 17 -2.82 5.28 14.48
N GLY A 18 -3.69 6.22 14.93
CA GLY A 18 -4.14 6.26 16.31
C GLY A 18 -4.99 5.07 16.75
N SER A 19 -5.58 4.34 15.80
CA SER A 19 -6.39 3.14 16.05
C SER A 19 -5.66 1.82 15.77
N VAL A 20 -4.37 1.86 15.43
CA VAL A 20 -3.58 0.65 15.15
C VAL A 20 -3.48 -0.25 16.40
N ARG A 21 -3.63 -1.55 16.21
CA ARG A 21 -3.65 -2.54 17.31
C ARG A 21 -2.33 -3.30 17.40
N LEU A 22 -1.37 -2.75 18.14
CA LEU A 22 -0.02 -3.33 18.30
C LEU A 22 0.19 -4.02 19.66
N GLY A 23 -0.90 -4.41 20.33
CA GLY A 23 -0.88 -5.12 21.62
C GLY A 23 -0.58 -4.25 22.84
N ASP A 24 -0.11 -3.00 22.65
CA ASP A 24 0.18 -2.05 23.74
C ASP A 24 -0.02 -0.61 23.23
N GLN A 25 -0.70 0.21 24.02
CA GLN A 25 -0.96 1.61 23.70
C GLN A 25 0.32 2.43 23.49
N ARG A 26 1.41 2.10 24.19
CA ARG A 26 2.71 2.76 24.01
C ARG A 26 3.26 2.53 22.60
N ARG A 27 3.03 1.34 22.01
CA ARG A 27 3.41 1.03 20.63
C ARG A 27 2.56 1.83 19.66
N THR A 28 1.26 1.97 19.87
CA THR A 28 0.38 2.82 19.06
C THR A 28 0.86 4.28 19.10
N GLN A 29 1.15 4.82 20.28
CA GLN A 29 1.71 6.17 20.41
C GLN A 29 3.07 6.31 19.70
N ARG A 30 3.91 5.29 19.76
CA ARG A 30 5.19 5.27 19.05
C ARG A 30 4.99 5.25 17.53
N ALA A 31 4.06 4.46 17.01
CA ALA A 31 3.70 4.45 15.59
C ALA A 31 3.27 5.84 15.11
N VAL A 32 2.38 6.49 15.86
CA VAL A 32 1.91 7.86 15.55
C VAL A 32 3.08 8.85 15.55
N LYS A 33 3.98 8.78 16.54
CA LYS A 33 5.13 9.68 16.61
C LYS A 33 6.09 9.51 15.43
N ILE A 34 6.40 8.26 15.06
CA ILE A 34 7.26 7.95 13.90
C ILE A 34 6.58 8.43 12.61
N ALA A 35 5.31 8.12 12.41
CA ALA A 35 4.56 8.52 11.23
C ALA A 35 4.48 10.05 11.09
N ALA A 36 4.30 10.79 12.19
CA ALA A 36 4.31 12.25 12.18
C ALA A 36 5.67 12.81 11.76
N ALA A 37 6.78 12.25 12.27
CA ALA A 37 8.12 12.66 11.88
C ALA A 37 8.40 12.38 10.40
N MET A 38 8.02 11.20 9.90
CA MET A 38 8.16 10.82 8.47
C MET A 38 7.32 11.72 7.56
N ALA A 39 6.11 12.08 7.96
CA ALA A 39 5.25 12.97 7.18
C ALA A 39 5.73 14.42 7.19
N HIS A 40 6.44 14.85 8.24
CA HIS A 40 7.01 16.19 8.34
C HIS A 40 8.19 16.39 7.38
N GLU A 41 9.06 15.38 7.25
CA GLU A 41 10.24 15.42 6.39
C GLU A 41 10.34 14.17 5.49
N PRO A 42 9.43 14.00 4.53
CA PRO A 42 9.31 12.75 3.77
C PRO A 42 10.53 12.41 2.90
N ALA A 43 11.37 13.38 2.56
CA ALA A 43 12.58 13.18 1.77
C ALA A 43 13.83 12.86 2.63
N ALA A 44 13.76 13.02 3.95
CA ALA A 44 14.89 12.73 4.83
C ALA A 44 14.98 11.23 5.15
N SER A 45 16.18 10.76 5.50
CA SER A 45 16.37 9.40 6.07
C SER A 45 15.70 9.29 7.43
N LEU A 46 15.37 8.07 7.88
CA LEU A 46 14.76 7.86 9.20
C LEU A 46 15.53 8.52 10.37
N PRO A 47 16.87 8.45 10.43
CA PRO A 47 17.64 9.22 11.42
C PRO A 47 17.45 10.74 11.28
N GLY A 48 17.41 11.27 10.06
CA GLY A 48 17.14 12.68 9.80
C GLY A 48 15.76 13.12 10.26
N GLN A 49 14.74 12.32 10.01
CA GLN A 49 13.35 12.60 10.41
C GLN A 49 13.15 12.63 11.94
N LEU A 50 13.91 11.83 12.69
CA LEU A 50 13.75 11.68 14.13
C LEU A 50 14.64 12.63 14.95
N HIS A 51 15.65 13.26 14.35
CA HIS A 51 16.53 14.30 14.93
C HIS A 51 17.22 13.95 16.26
N SER A 52 17.14 12.70 16.74
CA SER A 52 17.68 12.27 18.04
C SER A 52 18.07 10.80 18.00
N GLU A 53 19.28 10.48 18.39
CA GLU A 53 19.76 9.09 18.52
C GLU A 53 18.82 8.22 19.36
N LYS A 54 18.34 8.77 20.50
CA LYS A 54 17.39 8.08 21.37
C LYS A 54 16.11 7.69 20.63
N GLU A 55 15.57 8.59 19.81
CA GLU A 55 14.35 8.33 19.01
C GLU A 55 14.62 7.37 17.86
N VAL A 56 15.78 7.45 17.22
CA VAL A 56 16.22 6.51 16.18
C VAL A 56 16.32 5.08 16.75
N HIS A 57 17.00 4.90 17.88
CA HIS A 57 17.08 3.61 18.56
C HIS A 57 15.71 3.09 19.01
N ALA A 58 14.84 4.00 19.45
CA ALA A 58 13.48 3.63 19.85
C ALA A 58 12.63 3.21 18.63
N ALA A 59 12.82 3.84 17.46
CA ALA A 59 12.14 3.45 16.23
C ALA A 59 12.63 2.08 15.73
N TYR A 60 13.93 1.81 15.70
CA TYR A 60 14.44 0.50 15.33
C TYR A 60 13.94 -0.61 16.27
N ARG A 61 13.96 -0.39 17.59
CA ARG A 61 13.38 -1.36 18.53
C ARG A 61 11.88 -1.54 18.34
N PHE A 62 11.16 -0.50 17.96
CA PHE A 62 9.74 -0.59 17.64
C PHE A 62 9.50 -1.47 16.41
N LEU A 63 10.23 -1.25 15.30
CA LEU A 63 10.10 -2.02 14.07
C LEU A 63 10.49 -3.50 14.22
N GLN A 64 11.32 -3.82 15.22
CA GLN A 64 11.71 -5.21 15.53
C GLN A 64 10.71 -5.96 16.41
N GLN A 65 9.63 -5.30 16.87
CA GLN A 65 8.64 -5.97 17.73
C GLN A 65 7.77 -6.94 16.93
N PRO A 66 7.53 -8.18 17.40
CA PRO A 66 6.71 -9.16 16.69
C PRO A 66 5.26 -8.72 16.42
N HIS A 67 4.74 -7.80 17.24
CA HIS A 67 3.39 -7.24 17.10
C HIS A 67 3.32 -6.06 16.13
N VAL A 68 4.45 -5.62 15.58
CA VAL A 68 4.52 -4.53 14.61
C VAL A 68 4.73 -5.15 13.24
N SER A 69 3.64 -5.56 12.61
CA SER A 69 3.66 -6.06 11.26
C SER A 69 3.21 -4.99 10.26
N TYR A 70 3.57 -5.19 9.01
CA TYR A 70 3.13 -4.36 7.90
C TYR A 70 1.60 -4.29 7.82
N GLU A 71 0.93 -5.43 7.94
CA GLU A 71 -0.53 -5.56 7.85
C GLU A 71 -1.23 -4.78 8.96
N GLU A 72 -0.71 -4.87 10.20
CA GLU A 72 -1.28 -4.14 11.34
C GLU A 72 -1.13 -2.63 11.18
N LEU A 73 0.02 -2.15 10.67
CA LEU A 73 0.25 -0.74 10.42
C LEU A 73 -0.61 -0.21 9.27
N MET A 74 -0.79 -0.98 8.21
CA MET A 74 -1.56 -0.57 7.04
C MET A 74 -3.08 -0.66 7.24
N ARG A 75 -3.56 -1.53 8.14
CA ARG A 75 -4.98 -1.81 8.35
C ARG A 75 -5.84 -0.56 8.54
N PRO A 76 -5.52 0.39 9.46
CA PRO A 76 -6.36 1.57 9.66
C PRO A 76 -6.44 2.45 8.42
N HIS A 77 -5.33 2.64 7.71
CA HIS A 77 -5.28 3.44 6.49
C HIS A 77 -6.15 2.82 5.38
N VAL A 78 -5.99 1.53 5.13
CA VAL A 78 -6.80 0.80 4.14
C VAL A 78 -8.29 0.84 4.51
N GLN A 79 -8.62 0.70 5.80
CA GLN A 79 -10.00 0.80 6.26
C GLN A 79 -10.59 2.19 6.02
N GLN A 80 -9.87 3.26 6.35
CA GLN A 80 -10.30 4.64 6.08
C GLN A 80 -10.55 4.86 4.57
N THR A 81 -9.66 4.33 3.73
CA THR A 81 -9.84 4.40 2.28
C THR A 81 -11.08 3.63 1.83
N ARG A 82 -11.32 2.43 2.36
CA ARG A 82 -12.53 1.64 2.06
C ARG A 82 -13.82 2.36 2.47
N GLU A 83 -13.84 3.00 3.61
CA GLU A 83 -14.96 3.82 4.05
C GLU A 83 -15.18 5.03 3.13
N ALA A 84 -14.10 5.64 2.65
CA ALA A 84 -14.16 6.73 1.69
C ALA A 84 -14.65 6.29 0.29
N LEU A 85 -14.37 5.04 -0.12
CA LEU A 85 -14.84 4.47 -1.39
C LEU A 85 -16.39 4.41 -1.50
N ALA A 86 -17.10 4.33 -0.39
CA ALA A 86 -18.55 4.23 -0.37
C ALA A 86 -19.28 5.55 -0.71
N LYS A 87 -18.59 6.69 -0.67
CA LYS A 87 -19.18 8.02 -0.84
C LYS A 87 -19.35 8.46 -2.30
N PRO A 88 -18.32 8.36 -3.17
CA PRO A 88 -18.43 8.81 -4.56
C PRO A 88 -19.21 7.83 -5.43
N ALA A 89 -19.95 8.35 -6.43
CA ALA A 89 -20.65 7.52 -7.41
C ALA A 89 -19.70 6.71 -8.34
N ARG A 90 -18.45 7.17 -8.48
CA ARG A 90 -17.42 6.52 -9.31
C ARG A 90 -16.04 6.72 -8.70
N VAL A 91 -15.26 5.64 -8.65
CA VAL A 91 -13.87 5.65 -8.23
C VAL A 91 -13.03 4.88 -9.25
N LEU A 92 -11.85 5.39 -9.55
CA LEU A 92 -10.80 4.68 -10.30
C LEU A 92 -9.88 3.99 -9.30
N LEU A 93 -9.56 2.73 -9.56
CA LEU A 93 -8.53 1.98 -8.86
C LEU A 93 -7.29 1.94 -9.76
N ILE A 94 -6.34 2.81 -9.46
CA ILE A 94 -5.10 2.92 -10.22
C ILE A 94 -4.09 1.98 -9.59
N GLN A 95 -3.55 1.06 -10.38
CA GLN A 95 -2.59 0.05 -9.93
C GLN A 95 -1.20 0.35 -10.48
N ASP A 96 -0.21 0.15 -9.63
CA ASP A 96 1.20 0.22 -10.00
C ASP A 96 2.04 -0.72 -9.15
N THR A 97 3.13 -1.23 -9.75
CA THR A 97 4.11 -2.08 -9.07
C THR A 97 5.45 -1.37 -9.01
N THR A 98 5.91 -1.07 -7.80
CA THR A 98 7.17 -0.40 -7.53
C THR A 98 8.25 -1.40 -7.12
N GLU A 99 9.46 -1.29 -7.65
CA GLU A 99 10.63 -2.05 -7.21
C GLU A 99 11.31 -1.32 -6.04
N VAL A 100 11.51 -2.03 -4.92
CA VAL A 100 12.28 -1.55 -3.77
C VAL A 100 13.63 -2.24 -3.74
N VAL A 101 14.67 -1.50 -4.08
CA VAL A 101 16.03 -2.02 -4.23
C VAL A 101 16.80 -1.97 -2.91
N TYR A 102 17.37 -3.07 -2.48
CA TYR A 102 18.18 -3.17 -1.25
C TYR A 102 19.67 -3.30 -1.55
N GLN A 103 20.21 -2.38 -2.33
CA GLN A 103 21.67 -2.32 -2.55
C GLN A 103 22.26 -1.13 -1.75
N PRO A 104 23.43 -1.29 -1.16
CA PRO A 104 24.38 -2.42 -1.14
C PRO A 104 24.32 -3.25 0.16
N HIS A 105 23.22 -3.92 0.45
CA HIS A 105 23.05 -4.72 1.67
C HIS A 105 23.04 -6.22 1.41
N PRO A 106 24.21 -6.86 1.10
CA PRO A 106 24.27 -8.26 0.69
C PRO A 106 23.88 -9.26 1.79
N SER A 107 23.88 -8.83 3.04
CA SER A 107 23.46 -9.65 4.19
C SER A 107 21.95 -9.69 4.41
N THR A 108 21.17 -8.91 3.65
CA THR A 108 19.71 -8.93 3.77
C THR A 108 19.19 -10.20 3.13
N SER A 109 18.53 -11.05 3.92
CA SER A 109 17.89 -12.28 3.47
C SER A 109 16.41 -12.04 3.12
N GLY A 110 15.81 -12.99 2.38
CA GLY A 110 14.38 -12.94 2.05
C GLY A 110 14.04 -11.97 0.92
N LEU A 111 15.01 -11.56 0.10
CA LEU A 111 14.82 -10.73 -1.08
C LEU A 111 14.73 -11.56 -2.36
N GLY A 112 13.97 -11.07 -3.33
CA GLY A 112 13.86 -11.66 -4.66
C GLY A 112 14.65 -10.90 -5.73
N PRO A 113 14.81 -11.48 -6.95
CA PRO A 113 15.40 -10.79 -8.09
C PRO A 113 14.46 -9.68 -8.58
N ILE A 114 15.01 -8.49 -8.87
CA ILE A 114 14.30 -7.35 -9.45
C ILE A 114 14.98 -6.82 -10.70
N GLY A 115 14.31 -5.96 -11.46
CA GLY A 115 14.80 -5.49 -12.75
C GLY A 115 15.02 -6.64 -13.71
N ASN A 116 16.22 -6.68 -14.30
CA ASN A 116 16.69 -7.75 -15.17
C ASN A 116 17.31 -8.95 -14.42
N GLY A 117 17.15 -9.01 -13.08
CA GLY A 117 17.72 -10.06 -12.24
C GLY A 117 19.11 -9.74 -11.66
N SER A 118 19.68 -8.58 -11.98
CA SER A 118 21.00 -8.16 -11.46
C SER A 118 20.93 -7.58 -10.05
N HIS A 119 19.75 -7.21 -9.60
CA HIS A 119 19.51 -6.61 -8.28
C HIS A 119 18.58 -7.48 -7.43
N HIS A 120 18.60 -7.25 -6.11
CA HIS A 120 17.73 -7.93 -5.15
C HIS A 120 16.88 -6.92 -4.40
N GLY A 121 15.63 -7.28 -4.16
CA GLY A 121 14.68 -6.41 -3.50
C GLY A 121 13.29 -7.03 -3.40
N ASP A 122 12.33 -6.18 -3.10
CA ASP A 122 10.91 -6.50 -3.06
C ASP A 122 10.16 -5.76 -4.15
N LEU A 123 9.05 -6.32 -4.57
CA LEU A 123 8.04 -5.66 -5.37
C LEU A 123 6.89 -5.22 -4.47
N VAL A 124 6.40 -4.01 -4.65
CA VAL A 124 5.26 -3.49 -3.90
C VAL A 124 4.15 -3.12 -4.88
N GLN A 125 3.11 -3.95 -4.90
CA GLN A 125 1.89 -3.67 -5.65
C GLN A 125 1.02 -2.71 -4.85
N SER A 126 0.69 -1.56 -5.44
CA SER A 126 -0.15 -0.54 -4.82
C SER A 126 -1.40 -0.31 -5.64
N VAL A 127 -2.54 -0.11 -4.98
CA VAL A 127 -3.80 0.29 -5.59
C VAL A 127 -4.27 1.59 -4.96
N LEU A 128 -4.24 2.66 -5.74
CA LEU A 128 -4.67 3.99 -5.33
C LEU A 128 -6.12 4.24 -5.74
N ALA A 129 -6.93 4.69 -4.81
CA ALA A 129 -8.32 5.08 -5.06
C ALA A 129 -8.42 6.57 -5.39
N VAL A 130 -9.00 6.91 -6.54
CA VAL A 130 -9.10 8.29 -7.04
C VAL A 130 -10.50 8.60 -7.55
N VAL A 131 -11.05 9.75 -7.21
CA VAL A 131 -12.30 10.28 -7.77
C VAL A 131 -11.99 10.97 -9.10
N PRO A 132 -12.48 10.46 -10.26
CA PRO A 132 -12.02 10.94 -11.57
C PRO A 132 -12.35 12.40 -11.86
N GLY A 133 -13.51 12.89 -11.42
CA GLY A 133 -13.97 14.26 -11.70
C GLY A 133 -13.15 15.32 -10.97
N SER A 134 -12.92 15.14 -9.68
CA SER A 134 -12.15 16.08 -8.84
C SER A 134 -10.65 15.78 -8.81
N ARG A 135 -10.21 14.62 -9.30
CA ARG A 135 -8.86 14.07 -9.14
C ARG A 135 -8.45 13.89 -7.66
N GLN A 136 -9.43 13.83 -6.77
CA GLN A 136 -9.18 13.64 -5.35
C GLN A 136 -8.66 12.23 -5.09
N VAL A 137 -7.50 12.12 -4.46
CA VAL A 137 -6.96 10.86 -3.95
C VAL A 137 -7.65 10.54 -2.63
N LEU A 138 -8.33 9.39 -2.56
CA LEU A 138 -8.98 8.91 -1.35
C LEU A 138 -8.00 8.17 -0.42
N GLY A 139 -6.97 7.55 -0.98
CA GLY A 139 -5.94 6.81 -0.26
C GLY A 139 -5.55 5.51 -0.96
N LEU A 140 -4.73 4.70 -0.29
CA LEU A 140 -4.39 3.34 -0.72
C LEU A 140 -5.54 2.39 -0.37
N ALA A 141 -6.17 1.81 -1.39
CA ALA A 141 -7.23 0.82 -1.23
C ALA A 141 -6.66 -0.58 -0.91
N GLN A 142 -5.46 -0.87 -1.42
CA GLN A 142 -4.69 -2.08 -1.17
C GLN A 142 -3.21 -1.80 -1.42
N GLN A 143 -2.34 -2.48 -0.65
CA GLN A 143 -0.91 -2.55 -0.93
C GLN A 143 -0.39 -3.90 -0.48
N GLU A 144 0.44 -4.55 -1.31
CA GLU A 144 0.97 -5.88 -1.06
C GLU A 144 2.45 -5.93 -1.45
N PRO A 145 3.38 -6.08 -0.50
CA PRO A 145 4.76 -6.47 -0.78
C PRO A 145 4.80 -7.93 -1.24
N PHE A 146 5.55 -8.23 -2.28
CA PHE A 146 5.74 -9.60 -2.75
C PHE A 146 7.11 -9.80 -3.39
N LEU A 147 7.55 -11.04 -3.46
CA LEU A 147 8.80 -11.41 -4.10
C LEU A 147 8.56 -11.93 -5.52
N ARG A 148 9.39 -11.45 -6.45
CA ARG A 148 9.43 -12.06 -7.78
C ARG A 148 10.01 -13.47 -7.67
N GLN A 149 9.30 -14.43 -8.22
CA GLN A 149 9.78 -15.78 -8.34
C GLN A 149 10.41 -16.01 -9.72
N SER A 150 11.65 -16.51 -9.73
CA SER A 150 12.29 -16.93 -10.96
C SER A 150 11.48 -18.03 -11.65
N ALA A 151 11.36 -17.95 -12.96
CA ALA A 151 10.73 -19.02 -13.73
C ALA A 151 11.56 -20.30 -13.59
N PRO A 152 10.92 -21.47 -13.35
CA PRO A 152 11.64 -22.74 -13.38
C PRO A 152 12.32 -22.97 -14.73
N ALA A 153 13.51 -23.56 -14.70
CA ALA A 153 14.23 -23.90 -15.93
C ALA A 153 13.39 -24.85 -16.80
N GLY A 154 13.21 -24.53 -18.08
CA GLY A 154 12.41 -25.33 -19.00
C GLY A 154 10.89 -25.15 -18.87
N GLU A 155 10.42 -24.15 -18.12
CA GLU A 155 8.99 -23.86 -18.02
C GLU A 155 8.36 -23.56 -19.38
N THR A 156 7.37 -24.35 -19.80
CA THR A 156 6.62 -24.11 -21.02
C THR A 156 5.67 -22.92 -20.86
N LYS A 157 5.20 -22.36 -22.00
CA LYS A 157 4.22 -21.27 -21.98
C LYS A 157 2.94 -21.67 -21.22
N TRP A 158 2.46 -22.89 -21.43
CA TRP A 158 1.26 -23.41 -20.74
C TRP A 158 1.48 -23.50 -19.23
N GLN A 159 2.61 -24.06 -18.76
CA GLN A 159 2.95 -24.11 -17.33
C GLN A 159 3.04 -22.74 -16.72
N ARG A 160 3.62 -21.77 -17.43
CA ARG A 160 3.67 -20.38 -17.00
C ARG A 160 2.27 -19.76 -16.84
N GLU A 161 1.37 -20.08 -17.76
CA GLU A 161 -0.02 -19.59 -17.70
C GLU A 161 -0.81 -20.18 -16.54
N GLN A 162 -0.47 -21.38 -16.08
CA GLN A 162 -1.11 -22.06 -14.94
C GLN A 162 -0.48 -21.70 -13.57
N ARG A 163 0.68 -21.09 -13.55
CA ARG A 163 1.38 -20.76 -12.30
C ARG A 163 0.64 -19.67 -11.54
N GLU A 164 0.17 -19.99 -10.31
CA GLU A 164 -0.62 -19.09 -9.45
C GLU A 164 0.14 -17.87 -8.92
N GLN A 165 1.47 -17.87 -8.98
CA GLN A 165 2.32 -16.80 -8.41
C GLN A 165 2.95 -15.89 -9.48
N ARG A 166 2.25 -15.66 -10.58
CA ARG A 166 2.70 -14.70 -11.61
C ARG A 166 2.48 -13.27 -11.15
N GLU A 167 3.37 -12.37 -11.56
CA GLU A 167 3.22 -10.93 -11.31
C GLU A 167 1.85 -10.40 -11.80
N SER A 168 1.39 -10.85 -12.96
CA SER A 168 0.08 -10.46 -13.50
C SER A 168 -1.10 -10.84 -12.60
N GLN A 169 -0.98 -11.88 -11.79
CA GLN A 169 -2.03 -12.30 -10.85
C GLN A 169 -2.07 -11.44 -9.57
N VAL A 170 -0.98 -10.76 -9.25
CA VAL A 170 -0.96 -9.82 -8.12
C VAL A 170 -1.96 -8.69 -8.35
N TRP A 171 -2.08 -8.23 -9.59
CA TRP A 171 -3.05 -7.18 -9.98
C TRP A 171 -4.49 -7.64 -9.75
N GLU A 172 -4.82 -8.85 -10.20
CA GLU A 172 -6.15 -9.43 -9.99
C GLU A 172 -6.44 -9.70 -8.51
N ARG A 173 -5.46 -10.26 -7.80
CA ARG A 173 -5.54 -10.52 -6.35
C ARG A 173 -5.77 -9.24 -5.56
N SER A 174 -5.08 -8.14 -5.92
CA SER A 174 -5.24 -6.83 -5.29
C SER A 174 -6.66 -6.29 -5.45
N VAL A 175 -7.25 -6.39 -6.65
CA VAL A 175 -8.64 -5.97 -6.88
C VAL A 175 -9.62 -6.85 -6.11
N ARG A 176 -9.41 -8.16 -6.10
CA ARG A 176 -10.24 -9.09 -5.32
C ARG A 176 -10.18 -8.83 -3.81
N ALA A 177 -9.00 -8.47 -3.29
CA ALA A 177 -8.82 -8.14 -1.88
C ALA A 177 -9.55 -6.86 -1.46
N ILE A 178 -9.70 -5.89 -2.38
CA ILE A 178 -10.51 -4.69 -2.14
C ILE A 178 -11.99 -5.07 -2.03
N GLY A 179 -12.43 -6.02 -2.84
CA GLY A 179 -13.83 -6.46 -2.89
C GLY A 179 -14.76 -5.42 -3.50
N ALA A 180 -16.06 -5.74 -3.54
CA ALA A 180 -17.08 -4.77 -3.87
C ALA A 180 -17.17 -3.73 -2.75
N PRO A 181 -17.39 -2.42 -3.06
CA PRO A 181 -17.63 -1.43 -2.04
C PRO A 181 -18.82 -1.88 -1.19
N SER A 182 -18.66 -1.85 0.13
CA SER A 182 -19.76 -2.10 1.05
C SER A 182 -20.81 -1.02 0.81
N LEU A 183 -21.90 -1.40 0.17
CA LEU A 183 -23.03 -0.54 -0.11
C LEU A 183 -23.76 -0.23 1.20
N GLY A 184 -23.25 0.71 1.96
CA GLY A 184 -23.99 1.42 3.02
C GLY A 184 -24.90 2.46 2.42
N GLY A 185 -25.71 2.11 1.43
CA GLY A 185 -26.66 2.98 0.78
C GLY A 185 -27.89 2.18 0.39
N ALA A 186 -29.06 2.73 0.63
CA ALA A 186 -30.35 2.12 0.35
C ALA A 186 -30.35 1.43 -1.03
N MET A 187 -30.66 0.14 -1.02
CA MET A 187 -31.04 -0.57 -2.24
C MET A 187 -32.30 0.11 -2.79
N ASP A 188 -32.30 0.43 -4.08
CA ASP A 188 -33.55 0.81 -4.71
C ASP A 188 -34.48 -0.41 -4.75
N SER A 189 -35.77 -0.16 -4.91
CA SER A 189 -36.82 -1.18 -4.89
C SER A 189 -36.66 -2.31 -5.93
N CYS A 190 -35.60 -2.29 -6.74
CA CYS A 190 -35.26 -3.30 -7.75
C CYS A 190 -34.06 -4.17 -7.36
N GLY A 191 -33.43 -3.99 -6.20
CA GLY A 191 -32.32 -4.84 -5.74
C GLY A 191 -31.03 -4.75 -6.57
N ARG A 192 -30.86 -3.71 -7.40
CA ARG A 192 -29.63 -3.53 -8.19
C ARG A 192 -28.71 -2.49 -7.54
N PRO A 193 -27.41 -2.77 -7.41
CA PRO A 193 -26.45 -1.79 -6.92
C PRO A 193 -26.33 -0.62 -7.93
N ARG A 194 -26.47 0.61 -7.44
CA ARG A 194 -26.34 1.84 -8.26
C ARG A 194 -24.92 2.18 -8.67
N GLN A 195 -23.91 1.47 -8.17
CA GLN A 195 -22.52 1.73 -8.49
C GLN A 195 -21.99 0.74 -9.51
N ARG A 196 -21.56 1.24 -10.65
CA ARG A 196 -20.85 0.45 -11.66
C ARG A 196 -19.35 0.56 -11.36
N TYR A 197 -18.76 -0.56 -11.00
CA TYR A 197 -17.33 -0.74 -11.04
C TYR A 197 -16.90 -0.78 -12.51
N VAL A 198 -16.09 0.18 -12.92
CA VAL A 198 -15.42 0.09 -14.24
C VAL A 198 -13.98 -0.32 -13.95
N PRO A 199 -13.61 -1.57 -14.20
CA PRO A 199 -12.20 -1.95 -14.19
C PRO A 199 -11.51 -1.13 -15.28
N VAL A 200 -10.44 -0.44 -14.91
CA VAL A 200 -9.53 0.16 -15.90
C VAL A 200 -8.93 -1.02 -16.68
N PRO A 201 -9.11 -1.09 -18.02
CA PRO A 201 -8.38 -2.09 -18.78
C PRO A 201 -6.90 -1.89 -18.48
N ALA A 202 -6.19 -3.00 -18.20
CA ALA A 202 -4.76 -2.98 -18.02
C ALA A 202 -4.15 -2.20 -19.18
N CYS A 203 -3.49 -1.07 -18.87
CA CYS A 203 -2.70 -0.38 -19.87
C CYS A 203 -1.70 -1.40 -20.41
N LEU A 204 -1.91 -1.81 -21.65
CA LEU A 204 -0.96 -2.63 -22.38
C LEU A 204 0.35 -1.85 -22.38
N SER A 205 1.35 -2.40 -21.69
CA SER A 205 2.72 -1.96 -21.81
C SER A 205 3.07 -1.98 -23.31
N GLY A 206 3.23 -0.78 -23.86
CA GLY A 206 3.74 -0.62 -25.22
C GLY A 206 5.11 -1.27 -25.34
N PRO A 207 5.49 -1.73 -26.55
CA PRO A 207 6.80 -2.33 -26.75
C PRO A 207 7.87 -1.27 -26.47
N GLY A 208 8.83 -1.65 -25.61
CA GLY A 208 9.97 -0.82 -25.31
C GLY A 208 10.80 -0.53 -26.56
N LEU A 209 11.30 0.70 -26.63
CA LEU A 209 12.48 1.09 -27.41
C LEU A 209 13.72 0.90 -26.58
#